data_e8844833dd2da01dcb7654918f5f7909
#
_entry.id   e8844833dd2da01dcb7654918f5f7909
#
_cell.length_a   1.000
_cell.length_b   1.000
_cell.length_c   1.000
_cell.angle_alpha   90.00
_cell.angle_beta   90.00
_cell.angle_gamma   90.00
#
_symmetry.space_group_name_H-M   'P 1'
#
loop_
_entity.id
_entity.type
_entity.pdbx_description
1 polymer ?
#
loop_
_entity_poly.entity_id
_entity_poly.type
_entity_poly.pdbx_seq_one_letter_code
_entity_poly.pdbx_strand_id
1 'polypeptide(L)'
;PEDLMDNLLELVENLQIIRDHVGKPVRIISGYRTPKYNRKIDGARKSQHMKARAADLKVSDVSAKELHKIITDLIKEGKIKKGGVGLYRTFVHYDTRGWNARWRGSGVKDDR
;
A
#
# COMPACT_ATOMS: atom_id res chain seq x y z
N PRO A 1 -1.26 17.10 12.32
CA PRO A 1 -1.39 17.84 11.07
C PRO A 1 -2.78 17.70 10.47
N GLU A 2 -3.31 18.79 10.03
CA GLU A 2 -4.68 18.87 9.47
C GLU A 2 -4.90 17.95 8.26
N ASP A 3 -3.83 17.71 7.49
CA ASP A 3 -3.93 16.92 6.26
C ASP A 3 -3.98 15.40 6.49
N LEU A 4 -3.71 14.94 7.71
CA LEU A 4 -3.69 13.50 8.00
C LEU A 4 -5.06 12.86 7.81
N MET A 5 -6.12 13.52 8.23
CA MET A 5 -7.47 12.98 8.09
C MET A 5 -7.87 12.87 6.61
N ASP A 6 -7.59 13.89 5.82
CA ASP A 6 -7.90 13.88 4.39
C ASP A 6 -7.12 12.77 3.68
N ASN A 7 -5.84 12.61 4.01
CA ASN A 7 -5.00 11.55 3.46
C ASN A 7 -5.55 10.17 3.83
N LEU A 8 -5.96 10.00 5.08
CA LEU A 8 -6.51 8.74 5.56
C LEU A 8 -7.82 8.39 4.85
N LEU A 9 -8.72 9.35 4.69
CA LEU A 9 -9.99 9.14 4.01
C LEU A 9 -9.78 8.74 2.55
N GLU A 10 -8.87 9.40 1.85
CA GLU A 10 -8.53 9.05 0.48
C GLU A 10 -7.97 7.63 0.38
N LEU A 11 -7.07 7.27 1.30
CA LEU A 11 -6.52 5.92 1.35
C LEU A 11 -7.63 4.89 1.57
N VAL A 12 -8.52 5.13 2.54
CA VAL A 12 -9.62 4.20 2.86
C VAL A 12 -10.54 4.01 1.65
N GLU A 13 -10.86 5.07 0.93
CA GLU A 13 -11.70 4.98 -0.27
C GLU A 13 -11.06 4.09 -1.33
N ASN A 14 -9.76 4.24 -1.55
CA ASN A 14 -9.02 3.41 -2.52
C ASN A 14 -8.90 1.97 -2.06
N LEU A 15 -8.68 1.73 -0.76
CA LEU A 15 -8.65 0.39 -0.19
C LEU A 15 -9.99 -0.31 -0.32
N GLN A 16 -11.09 0.42 -0.20
CA GLN A 16 -12.43 -0.15 -0.38
C GLN A 16 -12.64 -0.64 -1.82
N ILE A 17 -12.14 0.10 -2.80
CA ILE A 17 -12.20 -0.32 -4.21
C ILE A 17 -11.40 -1.61 -4.43
N ILE A 18 -10.21 -1.70 -3.83
CA ILE A 18 -9.39 -2.91 -3.89
C ILE A 18 -10.15 -4.09 -3.28
N ARG A 19 -10.74 -3.89 -2.09
CA ARG A 19 -11.51 -4.91 -1.40
C ARG A 19 -12.69 -5.40 -2.25
N ASP A 20 -13.43 -4.48 -2.85
CA ASP A 20 -14.59 -4.82 -3.68
C ASP A 20 -14.17 -5.62 -4.91
N HIS A 21 -13.05 -5.24 -5.50
CA HIS A 21 -12.52 -5.96 -6.68
C HIS A 21 -12.07 -7.37 -6.33
N VAL A 22 -11.35 -7.52 -5.21
CA VAL A 22 -10.84 -8.82 -4.75
C VAL A 22 -11.96 -9.73 -4.26
N GLY A 23 -13.02 -9.14 -3.70
CA GLY A 23 -14.15 -9.88 -3.16
C GLY A 23 -13.87 -10.57 -1.83
N LYS A 24 -12.79 -10.18 -1.15
CA LYS A 24 -12.35 -10.74 0.14
C LYS A 24 -11.90 -9.60 1.04
N PRO A 25 -11.94 -9.79 2.37
CA PRO A 25 -11.41 -8.79 3.29
C PRO A 25 -9.93 -8.52 3.03
N VAL A 26 -9.56 -7.25 2.97
CA VAL A 26 -8.17 -6.83 2.85
C VAL A 26 -7.66 -6.53 4.25
N ARG A 27 -6.61 -7.23 4.64
CA ARG A 27 -6.02 -7.10 5.96
C ARG A 27 -4.91 -6.05 5.91
N ILE A 28 -4.99 -5.06 6.80
CA ILE A 28 -3.96 -4.02 6.91
C ILE A 28 -3.03 -4.44 8.03
N ILE A 29 -1.76 -4.72 7.70
CA ILE A 29 -0.75 -5.13 8.68
C ILE A 29 0.12 -3.97 9.15
N SER A 30 0.13 -2.86 8.42
CA SER A 30 0.79 -1.63 8.82
C SER A 30 0.09 -0.47 8.10
N GLY A 31 -0.40 0.49 8.85
CA GLY A 31 -1.03 1.69 8.31
C GLY A 31 -0.25 2.94 8.71
N TYR A 32 -0.92 3.91 9.34
CA TYR A 32 -0.26 5.12 9.81
C TYR A 32 0.81 4.80 10.84
N ARG A 33 1.99 5.43 10.69
CA ARG A 33 3.09 5.33 11.66
C ARG A 33 3.45 6.73 12.15
N THR A 34 3.57 6.87 13.49
CA THR A 34 4.11 8.10 14.06
C THR A 34 5.61 8.19 13.73
N PRO A 35 6.20 9.40 13.71
CA PRO A 35 7.63 9.54 13.51
C PRO A 35 8.47 8.73 14.49
N LYS A 36 8.05 8.68 15.76
CA LYS A 36 8.74 7.91 16.80
C LYS A 36 8.74 6.42 16.51
N TYR A 37 7.58 5.87 16.15
CA TYR A 37 7.46 4.45 15.82
C TYR A 37 8.26 4.11 14.55
N ASN A 38 8.20 4.96 13.55
CA ASN A 38 8.93 4.75 12.31
C ASN A 38 10.43 4.63 12.54
N ARG A 39 10.99 5.47 13.42
CA ARG A 39 12.41 5.37 13.80
C ARG A 39 12.71 4.07 14.54
N LYS A 40 11.80 3.65 15.44
CA LYS A 40 11.97 2.44 16.24
C LYS A 40 12.05 1.18 15.36
N ILE A 41 11.29 1.13 14.28
CA ILE A 41 11.29 -0.02 13.35
C ILE A 41 12.21 0.19 12.14
N ASP A 42 13.07 1.20 12.20
CA ASP A 42 14.02 1.53 11.14
C ASP A 42 13.34 1.83 9.80
N GLY A 43 12.20 2.51 9.85
CA GLY A 43 11.45 2.90 8.66
C GLY A 43 12.08 4.10 7.95
N ALA A 44 11.72 4.29 6.69
CA ALA A 44 12.20 5.41 5.88
C ALA A 44 11.81 6.76 6.49
N ARG A 45 12.71 7.73 6.43
CA ARG A 45 12.50 9.07 7.00
C ARG A 45 11.27 9.79 6.47
N LYS A 46 11.01 9.64 5.15
CA LYS A 46 9.87 10.27 4.46
C LYS A 46 8.84 9.23 4.07
N SER A 47 8.62 8.24 4.94
CA SER A 47 7.65 7.19 4.68
C SER A 47 6.24 7.74 4.46
N GLN A 48 5.53 7.24 3.46
CA GLN A 48 4.14 7.60 3.21
C GLN A 48 3.23 7.11 4.35
N HIS A 49 3.66 6.10 5.13
CA HIS A 49 2.94 5.67 6.33
C HIS A 49 2.80 6.79 7.36
N MET A 50 3.83 7.64 7.51
CA MET A 50 3.78 8.78 8.43
C MET A 50 2.84 9.90 7.96
N LYS A 51 2.46 9.87 6.69
CA LYS A 51 1.52 10.84 6.11
C LYS A 51 0.10 10.31 6.04
N ALA A 52 -0.16 9.14 6.64
CA ALA A 52 -1.45 8.44 6.58
C ALA A 52 -1.91 8.17 5.14
N ARG A 53 -0.98 7.97 4.21
CA ARG A 53 -1.25 7.70 2.79
C ARG A 53 -0.99 6.28 2.38
N ALA A 54 -0.42 5.46 3.28
CA ALA A 54 0.07 4.13 2.93
C ALA A 54 -0.45 3.06 3.85
N ALA A 55 -0.58 1.87 3.29
CA ALA A 55 -0.89 0.67 4.05
C ALA A 55 -0.16 -0.52 3.45
N ASP A 56 0.25 -1.44 4.29
CA ASP A 56 0.78 -2.74 3.89
C ASP A 56 -0.36 -3.75 3.98
N LEU A 57 -0.63 -4.45 2.89
CA LEU A 57 -1.86 -5.19 2.70
C LEU A 57 -1.60 -6.68 2.50
N LYS A 58 -2.51 -7.49 3.04
CA LYS A 58 -2.59 -8.93 2.77
C LYS A 58 -4.03 -9.32 2.51
N VAL A 59 -4.22 -10.34 1.67
CA VAL A 59 -5.53 -10.94 1.44
C VAL A 59 -5.38 -12.45 1.58
N SER A 60 -6.26 -13.09 2.35
CA SER A 60 -6.23 -14.55 2.53
C SER A 60 -6.42 -15.25 1.18
N ASP A 61 -5.64 -16.30 0.95
CA ASP A 61 -5.67 -17.10 -0.28
C ASP A 61 -5.30 -16.34 -1.56
N VAL A 62 -4.72 -15.16 -1.42
CA VAL A 62 -4.18 -14.39 -2.54
C VAL A 62 -2.71 -14.10 -2.23
N SER A 63 -1.82 -14.53 -3.11
CA SER A 63 -0.39 -14.29 -2.92
C SER A 63 -0.08 -12.79 -3.03
N ALA A 64 1.03 -12.38 -2.42
CA ALA A 64 1.49 -10.99 -2.56
C ALA A 64 1.68 -10.62 -4.03
N LYS A 65 2.18 -11.54 -4.83
CA LYS A 65 2.39 -11.35 -6.27
C LYS A 65 1.08 -11.10 -7.01
N GLU A 66 0.04 -11.89 -6.72
CA GLU A 66 -1.29 -11.69 -7.30
C GLU A 66 -1.91 -10.37 -6.86
N LEU A 67 -1.82 -10.06 -5.57
CA LEU A 67 -2.35 -8.80 -5.04
C LEU A 67 -1.63 -7.60 -5.66
N HIS A 68 -0.32 -7.69 -5.85
CA HIS A 68 0.47 -6.66 -6.52
C HIS A 68 -0.05 -6.42 -7.94
N LYS A 69 -0.29 -7.49 -8.68
CA LYS A 69 -0.82 -7.39 -10.04
C LYS A 69 -2.20 -6.74 -10.05
N ILE A 70 -3.08 -7.15 -9.15
CA ILE A 70 -4.42 -6.57 -9.03
C ILE A 70 -4.33 -5.06 -8.80
N ILE A 71 -3.51 -4.63 -7.84
CA ILE A 71 -3.37 -3.22 -7.50
C ILE A 71 -2.80 -2.43 -8.67
N THR A 72 -1.75 -2.92 -9.31
CA THR A 72 -1.15 -2.21 -10.45
C THR A 72 -2.11 -2.13 -11.64
N ASP A 73 -2.90 -3.18 -11.87
CA ASP A 73 -3.92 -3.16 -12.92
C ASP A 73 -5.03 -2.15 -12.64
N LEU A 74 -5.49 -2.05 -11.38
CA LEU A 74 -6.49 -1.07 -10.99
C LEU A 74 -6.00 0.37 -11.18
N ILE A 75 -4.72 0.61 -10.91
CA ILE A 75 -4.10 1.91 -11.17
C ILE A 75 -4.10 2.22 -12.67
N LYS A 76 -3.69 1.25 -13.49
CA LYS A 76 -3.66 1.42 -14.95
C LYS A 76 -5.04 1.70 -15.53
N GLU A 77 -6.06 1.10 -14.96
CA GLU A 77 -7.45 1.29 -15.38
C GLU A 77 -8.07 2.57 -14.82
N GLY A 78 -7.34 3.31 -14.00
CA GLY A 78 -7.84 4.56 -13.40
C GLY A 78 -8.87 4.36 -12.30
N LYS A 79 -9.00 3.16 -11.76
CA LYS A 79 -10.00 2.84 -10.73
C LYS A 79 -9.55 3.22 -9.33
N ILE A 80 -8.24 3.24 -9.09
CA ILE A 80 -7.66 3.72 -7.83
C ILE A 80 -6.56 4.73 -8.15
N LYS A 81 -6.25 5.55 -7.17
CA LYS A 81 -5.26 6.60 -7.33
C LYS A 81 -3.88 6.00 -7.58
N LYS A 82 -3.15 6.57 -8.53
CA LYS A 82 -1.77 6.17 -8.78
C LYS A 82 -0.90 6.51 -7.57
N GLY A 83 0.07 5.67 -7.30
CA GLY A 83 0.92 5.84 -6.14
C GLY A 83 2.02 4.80 -6.09
N GLY A 84 2.59 4.65 -4.89
CA GLY A 84 3.61 3.66 -4.64
C GLY A 84 3.02 2.26 -4.49
N VAL A 85 3.62 1.30 -5.16
CA VAL A 85 3.27 -0.11 -4.98
C VAL A 85 4.57 -0.89 -4.79
N GLY A 86 4.72 -1.47 -3.62
CA GLY A 86 5.90 -2.26 -3.28
C GLY A 86 5.53 -3.72 -3.10
N LEU A 87 6.25 -4.61 -3.78
CA LEU A 87 6.05 -6.05 -3.65
C LEU A 87 7.02 -6.60 -2.62
N TYR A 88 6.46 -7.24 -1.58
CA TYR A 88 7.22 -7.92 -0.55
C TYR A 88 6.86 -9.41 -0.56
N ARG A 89 7.58 -10.21 0.20
CA ARG A 89 7.38 -11.66 0.18
C ARG A 89 5.98 -12.09 0.61
N THR A 90 5.40 -11.39 1.59
CA THR A 90 4.13 -11.78 2.20
C THR A 90 3.05 -10.71 2.17
N PHE A 91 3.36 -9.53 1.64
CA PHE A 91 2.40 -8.42 1.60
C PHE A 91 2.74 -7.46 0.48
N VAL A 92 1.84 -6.51 0.25
CA VAL A 92 2.02 -5.46 -0.75
C VAL A 92 1.84 -4.11 -0.07
N HIS A 93 2.78 -3.21 -0.29
CA HIS A 93 2.63 -1.81 0.08
C HIS A 93 1.83 -1.09 -1.02
N TYR A 94 0.84 -0.29 -0.62
CA TYR A 94 0.15 0.62 -1.52
C TYR A 94 0.02 1.98 -0.85
N ASP A 95 0.24 3.06 -1.62
CA ASP A 95 0.03 4.41 -1.12
C ASP A 95 -0.56 5.33 -2.19
N THR A 96 -1.13 6.43 -1.72
CA THR A 96 -1.84 7.42 -2.55
C THR A 96 -1.00 8.68 -2.77
N ARG A 97 0.33 8.53 -2.90
CA ARG A 97 1.23 9.69 -3.08
C ARG A 97 0.94 10.54 -4.32
N GLY A 98 0.27 9.99 -5.32
CA GLY A 98 -0.16 10.74 -6.49
C GLY A 98 0.74 10.61 -7.71
N TRP A 99 1.86 9.91 -7.59
CA TRP A 99 2.74 9.59 -8.73
C TRP A 99 3.15 8.13 -8.62
N ASN A 100 3.47 7.51 -9.74
CA ASN A 100 3.83 6.10 -9.76
C ASN A 100 5.24 5.87 -9.22
N ALA A 101 5.35 4.94 -8.27
CA ALA A 101 6.62 4.42 -7.77
C ALA A 101 6.46 2.92 -7.60
N ARG A 102 7.45 2.16 -8.04
CA ARG A 102 7.42 0.69 -7.97
C ARG A 102 8.74 0.20 -7.42
N TRP A 103 8.65 -0.76 -6.49
CA TRP A 103 9.86 -1.37 -5.93
C TRP A 103 9.56 -2.76 -5.42
N ARG A 104 10.63 -3.49 -5.08
CA ARG A 104 10.54 -4.80 -4.44
C ARG A 104 11.29 -4.75 -3.14
N GLY A 105 10.73 -5.39 -2.11
CA GLY A 105 11.38 -5.52 -0.83
C GLY A 105 12.51 -6.56 -0.87
N SER A 106 13.34 -6.56 0.18
CA SER A 106 14.44 -7.52 0.32
C SER A 106 13.91 -8.95 0.25
N GLY A 107 14.63 -9.81 -0.46
CA GLY A 107 14.29 -11.22 -0.58
C GLY A 107 13.23 -11.54 -1.62
N VAL A 108 12.70 -10.55 -2.32
CA VAL A 108 11.77 -10.78 -3.42
C VAL A 108 12.55 -11.05 -4.69
N LYS A 109 12.28 -12.20 -5.32
CA LYS A 109 12.94 -12.55 -6.58
C LYS A 109 12.39 -11.73 -7.73
N ASP A 110 13.30 -11.40 -8.66
CA ASP A 110 12.91 -10.79 -9.91
C ASP A 110 12.59 -11.91 -10.91
N ASP A 111 11.32 -12.01 -11.26
CA ASP A 111 10.80 -13.10 -12.11
C ASP A 111 10.73 -12.73 -13.59
N ARG A 112 11.56 -11.87 -14.02
CA ARG A 112 11.58 -11.51 -15.45
C ARG A 112 11.99 -12.69 -16.32
#